data_27bdc98eaa05b85275cad5a39f273773
#
_entry.id   27bdc98eaa05b85275cad5a39f273773
#
_cell.length_a   1.000
_cell.length_b   1.000
_cell.length_c   1.000
_cell.angle_alpha   90.00
_cell.angle_beta   90.00
_cell.angle_gamma   90.00
#
_symmetry.space_group_name_H-M   'P 1'
#
loop_
_entity.id
_entity.type
_entity.pdbx_description
1 polymer ?
#
loop_
_entity_poly.entity_id
_entity_poly.type
_entity_poly.pdbx_seq_one_letter_code
_entity_poly.pdbx_strand_id
1 'polypeptide(L)'
;MLNNNLIIDISIDNLMEKVKKISGWQRYSGSDEELEAFKYLKNILDNIGYETKLIMHDAYISIPISSTLYVGGVQIYSQTHSMSPSTISSGIEAYGLYVGDFKNDIEEGTLNGKIAVIEGRAGFEQVDKAYTSGAIGVVFISDGVIRESIVSNAWGSPTQYTKKFIPKIPVVSVTNESGEKIKDTLQKNIVIINMATTVDTRWTKIPS
;
A
#
# COMPACT_ATOMS: atom_id res chain seq x y z
N MET A 1 12.46 -27.31 26.60
CA MET A 1 11.77 -26.69 27.73
C MET A 1 12.40 -25.33 27.95
N LEU A 2 11.63 -24.25 27.75
CA LEU A 2 12.08 -22.89 28.10
C LEU A 2 12.29 -22.83 29.62
N ASN A 3 13.46 -22.37 30.03
CA ASN A 3 13.83 -22.27 31.43
C ASN A 3 12.89 -21.24 32.10
N ASN A 4 11.98 -21.70 32.96
CA ASN A 4 10.98 -20.83 33.60
C ASN A 4 11.60 -19.65 34.36
N ASN A 5 12.88 -19.70 34.70
CA ASN A 5 13.59 -18.62 35.38
C ASN A 5 13.84 -17.41 34.47
N LEU A 6 13.91 -17.59 33.16
CA LEU A 6 14.08 -16.48 32.19
C LEU A 6 12.83 -15.61 32.02
N ILE A 7 11.64 -16.16 32.32
CA ILE A 7 10.37 -15.43 32.21
C ILE A 7 10.17 -14.46 33.39
N ILE A 8 10.73 -14.79 34.54
CA ILE A 8 10.60 -13.99 35.78
C ILE A 8 11.38 -12.66 35.68
N ASP A 9 12.43 -12.63 34.86
CA ASP A 9 13.28 -11.43 34.70
C ASP A 9 12.76 -10.46 33.61
N ILE A 10 11.65 -10.78 32.95
CA ILE A 10 11.07 -9.92 31.91
C ILE A 10 10.18 -8.85 32.55
N SER A 11 10.61 -7.60 32.48
CA SER A 11 9.81 -6.46 32.90
C SER A 11 8.84 -6.04 31.77
N ILE A 12 7.54 -6.28 31.97
CA ILE A 12 6.48 -5.87 31.05
C ILE A 12 6.48 -4.36 30.88
N ASP A 13 6.66 -3.59 31.94
CA ASP A 13 6.69 -2.12 31.90
C ASP A 13 7.84 -1.61 31.03
N ASN A 14 9.02 -2.18 31.18
CA ASN A 14 10.19 -1.85 30.37
C ASN A 14 9.97 -2.19 28.88
N LEU A 15 9.35 -3.33 28.57
CA LEU A 15 9.00 -3.68 27.18
C LEU A 15 7.97 -2.70 26.61
N MET A 16 6.92 -2.38 27.39
CA MET A 16 5.88 -1.46 26.95
C MET A 16 6.39 -0.03 26.74
N GLU A 17 7.35 0.42 27.55
CA GLU A 17 8.03 1.71 27.35
C GLU A 17 8.73 1.75 25.98
N LYS A 18 9.50 0.69 25.66
CA LYS A 18 10.18 0.58 24.37
C LYS A 18 9.20 0.52 23.20
N VAL A 19 8.12 -0.25 23.32
CA VAL A 19 7.06 -0.32 22.31
C VAL A 19 6.42 1.07 22.10
N LYS A 20 6.06 1.77 23.18
CA LYS A 20 5.51 3.14 23.10
C LYS A 20 6.48 4.08 22.41
N LYS A 21 7.78 4.01 22.73
CA LYS A 21 8.80 4.85 22.08
C LYS A 21 8.89 4.59 20.59
N ILE A 22 8.97 3.33 20.17
CA ILE A 22 9.09 2.94 18.76
C ILE A 22 7.79 3.26 17.99
N SER A 23 6.62 3.07 18.60
CA SER A 23 5.33 3.38 17.96
C SER A 23 5.08 4.88 17.76
N GLY A 24 5.84 5.74 18.42
CA GLY A 24 5.79 7.20 18.23
C GLY A 24 6.40 7.68 16.92
N TRP A 25 7.14 6.84 16.19
CA TRP A 25 7.69 7.16 14.87
C TRP A 25 6.87 6.54 13.75
N GLN A 26 6.62 7.32 12.70
CA GLN A 26 6.03 6.85 11.45
C GLN A 26 7.15 6.29 10.54
N ARG A 27 7.53 5.05 10.74
CA ARG A 27 8.71 4.41 10.16
C ARG A 27 8.48 3.93 8.71
N TYR A 28 8.15 4.84 7.80
CA TYR A 28 8.20 4.51 6.38
C TYR A 28 9.65 4.20 5.97
N SER A 29 9.82 3.15 5.19
CA SER A 29 11.16 2.76 4.72
C SER A 29 11.83 3.90 3.96
N GLY A 30 13.08 4.21 4.36
CA GLY A 30 13.86 5.33 3.83
C GLY A 30 13.51 6.69 4.42
N SER A 31 12.70 6.77 5.49
CA SER A 31 12.45 7.99 6.23
C SER A 31 13.50 8.23 7.32
N ASP A 32 13.67 9.48 7.73
CA ASP A 32 14.52 9.83 8.87
C ASP A 32 14.03 9.18 10.17
N GLU A 33 12.71 9.04 10.33
CA GLU A 33 12.11 8.40 11.50
C GLU A 33 12.41 6.89 11.56
N GLU A 34 12.49 6.20 10.42
CA GLU A 34 12.97 4.82 10.38
C GLU A 34 14.41 4.75 10.88
N LEU A 35 15.29 5.61 10.38
CA LEU A 35 16.70 5.65 10.79
C LEU A 35 16.84 5.96 12.29
N GLU A 36 16.07 6.89 12.84
CA GLU A 36 16.07 7.18 14.27
C GLU A 36 15.59 5.98 15.12
N ALA A 37 14.57 5.26 14.65
CA ALA A 37 14.12 4.04 15.31
C ALA A 37 15.21 2.95 15.33
N PHE A 38 15.94 2.76 14.23
CA PHE A 38 17.05 1.82 14.17
C PHE A 38 18.23 2.23 15.05
N LYS A 39 18.59 3.52 15.11
CA LYS A 39 19.59 4.04 16.04
C LYS A 39 19.19 3.81 17.50
N TYR A 40 17.93 4.03 17.83
CA TYR A 40 17.40 3.75 19.16
C TYR A 40 17.51 2.26 19.53
N LEU A 41 17.12 1.35 18.64
CA LEU A 41 17.24 -0.09 18.84
C LEU A 41 18.71 -0.52 18.98
N LYS A 42 19.59 0.00 18.12
CA LYS A 42 21.04 -0.23 18.24
C LYS A 42 21.55 0.15 19.63
N ASN A 43 21.23 1.35 20.12
CA ASN A 43 21.65 1.80 21.43
C ASN A 43 21.17 0.87 22.56
N ILE A 44 19.93 0.38 22.49
CA ILE A 44 19.41 -0.58 23.49
C ILE A 44 20.24 -1.85 23.48
N LEU A 45 20.51 -2.41 22.31
CA LEU A 45 21.24 -3.65 22.15
C LEU A 45 22.71 -3.51 22.62
N ASP A 46 23.37 -2.42 22.25
CA ASP A 46 24.76 -2.14 22.68
C ASP A 46 24.82 -2.00 24.23
N ASN A 47 23.83 -1.33 24.86
CA ASN A 47 23.80 -1.14 26.31
C ASN A 47 23.58 -2.43 27.10
N ILE A 48 23.01 -3.47 26.50
CA ILE A 48 22.84 -4.78 27.13
C ILE A 48 23.94 -5.78 26.73
N GLY A 49 25.01 -5.28 26.06
CA GLY A 49 26.24 -6.04 25.81
C GLY A 49 26.31 -6.72 24.45
N TYR A 50 25.39 -6.45 23.53
CA TYR A 50 25.53 -6.90 22.14
C TYR A 50 26.47 -5.94 21.36
N GLU A 51 27.29 -6.48 20.51
CA GLU A 51 28.03 -5.72 19.50
C GLU A 51 27.17 -5.62 18.23
N THR A 52 26.65 -4.42 17.94
CA THR A 52 25.75 -4.21 16.81
C THR A 52 26.31 -3.24 15.78
N LYS A 53 25.94 -3.42 14.53
CA LYS A 53 26.34 -2.55 13.42
C LYS A 53 25.11 -2.13 12.62
N LEU A 54 24.93 -0.83 12.45
CA LEU A 54 23.92 -0.30 11.53
C LEU A 54 24.47 -0.37 10.10
N ILE A 55 23.78 -1.09 9.24
CA ILE A 55 24.11 -1.24 7.82
C ILE A 55 23.07 -0.51 6.98
N MET A 56 23.53 0.24 5.98
CA MET A 56 22.66 0.95 5.05
C MET A 56 22.63 0.23 3.70
N HIS A 57 21.44 -0.14 3.25
CA HIS A 57 21.21 -0.85 2.00
C HIS A 57 20.53 0.06 0.97
N ASP A 58 20.85 -0.10 -0.30
CA ASP A 58 20.08 0.49 -1.38
C ASP A 58 18.76 -0.25 -1.54
N ALA A 59 17.65 0.48 -1.54
CA ALA A 59 16.32 -0.07 -1.74
C ALA A 59 15.46 0.82 -2.66
N TYR A 60 14.67 0.16 -3.49
CA TYR A 60 13.65 0.80 -4.33
C TYR A 60 12.35 0.85 -3.54
N ILE A 61 12.07 2.01 -2.98
CA ILE A 61 10.91 2.22 -2.09
C ILE A 61 9.86 3.11 -2.74
N SER A 62 8.68 3.11 -2.15
CA SER A 62 7.56 3.90 -2.63
C SER A 62 6.70 4.34 -1.44
N ILE A 63 6.49 5.66 -1.32
CA ILE A 63 5.70 6.26 -0.24
C ILE A 63 4.45 6.87 -0.85
N PRO A 64 3.23 6.42 -0.48
CA PRO A 64 1.99 7.05 -0.92
C PRO A 64 1.85 8.43 -0.27
N ILE A 65 1.56 9.47 -1.07
CA ILE A 65 1.45 10.84 -0.58
C ILE A 65 0.00 11.29 -0.54
N SER A 66 -0.73 11.18 -1.64
CA SER A 66 -2.12 11.61 -1.71
C SER A 66 -2.90 10.92 -2.82
N SER A 67 -4.22 10.91 -2.68
CA SER A 67 -5.13 10.55 -3.75
C SER A 67 -6.39 11.42 -3.72
N THR A 68 -7.01 11.57 -4.88
CA THR A 68 -8.36 12.09 -5.03
C THR A 68 -9.18 11.10 -5.84
N LEU A 69 -10.45 10.95 -5.48
CA LEU A 69 -11.39 10.07 -6.16
C LEU A 69 -12.75 10.75 -6.25
N TYR A 70 -13.30 10.82 -7.46
CA TYR A 70 -14.68 11.24 -7.71
C TYR A 70 -15.42 10.13 -8.43
N VAL A 71 -16.64 9.85 -7.99
CA VAL A 71 -17.54 8.87 -8.61
C VAL A 71 -18.86 9.57 -8.92
N GLY A 72 -19.17 9.70 -10.22
CA GLY A 72 -20.34 10.46 -10.65
C GLY A 72 -20.32 11.93 -10.19
N GLY A 73 -19.13 12.54 -10.10
CA GLY A 73 -18.93 13.91 -9.61
C GLY A 73 -18.93 14.06 -8.08
N VAL A 74 -19.18 12.99 -7.31
CA VAL A 74 -19.13 13.01 -5.84
C VAL A 74 -17.74 12.62 -5.37
N GLN A 75 -17.13 13.46 -4.53
CA GLN A 75 -15.82 13.16 -3.94
C GLN A 75 -15.93 12.06 -2.89
N ILE A 76 -15.06 11.07 -2.98
CA ILE A 76 -14.99 9.93 -2.07
C ILE A 76 -13.60 9.94 -1.41
N TYR A 77 -13.56 9.77 -0.09
CA TYR A 77 -12.29 9.57 0.60
C TYR A 77 -11.60 8.31 0.08
N SER A 78 -10.36 8.45 -0.31
CA SER A 78 -9.53 7.36 -0.84
C SER A 78 -8.10 7.47 -0.35
N GLN A 79 -7.38 6.36 -0.42
CA GLN A 79 -5.94 6.29 -0.13
C GLN A 79 -5.26 5.52 -1.26
N THR A 80 -4.17 6.09 -1.79
CA THR A 80 -3.30 5.36 -2.73
C THR A 80 -2.33 4.45 -1.98
N HIS A 81 -1.57 3.65 -2.71
CA HIS A 81 -0.72 2.59 -2.19
C HIS A 81 0.72 2.72 -2.66
N SER A 82 1.66 2.15 -1.90
CA SER A 82 3.05 1.99 -2.31
C SER A 82 3.14 1.27 -3.66
N MET A 83 3.97 1.77 -4.55
CA MET A 83 4.19 1.30 -5.92
C MET A 83 3.05 1.60 -6.90
N SER A 84 1.96 2.24 -6.49
CA SER A 84 1.02 2.83 -7.43
C SER A 84 1.72 3.94 -8.22
N PRO A 85 1.60 4.02 -9.54
CA PRO A 85 2.14 5.17 -10.29
C PRO A 85 1.39 6.45 -9.92
N SER A 86 2.12 7.58 -9.94
CA SER A 86 1.48 8.90 -9.91
C SER A 86 0.78 9.19 -11.23
N THR A 87 -0.32 9.91 -11.17
CA THR A 87 -1.00 10.45 -12.34
C THR A 87 -0.51 11.88 -12.64
N ILE A 88 -0.87 12.42 -13.79
CA ILE A 88 -0.84 13.87 -14.01
C ILE A 88 -1.83 14.56 -13.06
N SER A 89 -1.70 15.86 -12.88
CA SER A 89 -2.52 16.62 -11.90
C SER A 89 -4.05 16.54 -12.17
N SER A 90 -4.47 16.39 -13.43
CA SER A 90 -5.88 16.18 -13.79
C SER A 90 -6.38 14.76 -13.47
N GLY A 91 -5.49 13.84 -13.12
CA GLY A 91 -5.84 12.44 -12.92
C GLY A 91 -6.12 11.68 -14.21
N ILE A 92 -6.80 10.56 -14.07
CA ILE A 92 -7.41 9.79 -15.15
C ILE A 92 -8.92 9.78 -14.97
N GLU A 93 -9.65 9.68 -16.09
CA GLU A 93 -11.12 9.65 -16.10
C GLU A 93 -11.61 8.55 -17.04
N ALA A 94 -12.50 7.71 -16.55
CA ALA A 94 -13.14 6.65 -17.33
C ALA A 94 -14.41 6.13 -16.67
N TYR A 95 -15.15 5.32 -17.40
CA TYR A 95 -16.27 4.57 -16.82
C TYR A 95 -15.78 3.54 -15.79
N GLY A 96 -16.45 3.51 -14.65
CA GLY A 96 -16.23 2.50 -13.63
C GLY A 96 -16.92 1.18 -13.98
N LEU A 97 -16.27 0.05 -13.67
CA LEU A 97 -16.88 -1.26 -13.74
C LEU A 97 -16.61 -2.04 -12.45
N TYR A 98 -17.68 -2.44 -11.76
CA TYR A 98 -17.60 -3.31 -10.60
C TYR A 98 -17.42 -4.76 -11.06
N VAL A 99 -16.41 -5.44 -10.52
CA VAL A 99 -16.00 -6.81 -10.92
C VAL A 99 -15.95 -7.80 -9.74
N GLY A 100 -16.52 -7.44 -8.59
CA GLY A 100 -16.52 -8.29 -7.40
C GLY A 100 -15.13 -8.48 -6.80
N ASP A 101 -14.85 -9.66 -6.26
CA ASP A 101 -13.56 -10.01 -5.66
C ASP A 101 -12.47 -10.35 -6.69
N PHE A 102 -12.82 -10.34 -7.96
CA PHE A 102 -11.94 -10.55 -9.12
C PHE A 102 -11.14 -11.87 -9.09
N LYS A 103 -11.65 -12.89 -8.38
CA LYS A 103 -11.02 -14.22 -8.36
C LYS A 103 -11.24 -14.96 -9.66
N ASN A 104 -12.44 -14.85 -10.23
CA ASN A 104 -12.77 -15.47 -11.50
C ASN A 104 -12.21 -14.66 -12.67
N ASP A 105 -11.99 -15.34 -13.80
CA ASP A 105 -11.64 -14.67 -15.03
C ASP A 105 -12.87 -13.96 -15.58
N ILE A 106 -12.63 -12.78 -16.14
CA ILE A 106 -13.64 -12.01 -16.87
C ILE A 106 -13.35 -12.11 -18.37
N GLU A 107 -14.36 -11.88 -19.17
CA GLU A 107 -14.22 -11.88 -20.62
C GLU A 107 -13.17 -10.87 -21.06
N GLU A 108 -12.32 -11.27 -22.02
CA GLU A 108 -11.25 -10.41 -22.55
C GLU A 108 -11.82 -9.10 -23.10
N GLY A 109 -11.16 -8.01 -22.80
CA GLY A 109 -11.58 -6.67 -23.22
C GLY A 109 -12.67 -6.03 -22.37
N THR A 110 -13.28 -6.74 -21.43
CA THR A 110 -14.34 -6.18 -20.57
C THR A 110 -13.89 -4.91 -19.82
N LEU A 111 -12.62 -4.84 -19.43
CA LEU A 111 -12.02 -3.70 -18.72
C LEU A 111 -11.35 -2.66 -19.65
N ASN A 112 -11.38 -2.85 -20.96
CA ASN A 112 -10.70 -1.94 -21.88
C ASN A 112 -11.10 -0.47 -21.66
N GLY A 113 -10.11 0.35 -21.28
CA GLY A 113 -10.26 1.77 -21.03
C GLY A 113 -11.15 2.14 -19.83
N LYS A 114 -11.42 1.19 -18.92
CA LYS A 114 -12.25 1.42 -17.73
C LYS A 114 -11.44 1.45 -16.44
N ILE A 115 -12.05 1.95 -15.38
CA ILE A 115 -11.54 1.84 -14.03
C ILE A 115 -12.24 0.65 -13.35
N ALA A 116 -11.45 -0.36 -12.98
CA ALA A 116 -11.97 -1.53 -12.28
C ALA A 116 -12.27 -1.22 -10.81
N VAL A 117 -13.43 -1.64 -10.30
CA VAL A 117 -13.79 -1.57 -8.88
C VAL A 117 -13.84 -2.98 -8.33
N ILE A 118 -12.94 -3.29 -7.39
CA ILE A 118 -12.63 -4.65 -6.91
C ILE A 118 -12.87 -4.72 -5.40
N GLU A 119 -13.53 -5.76 -4.91
CA GLU A 119 -13.65 -6.03 -3.48
C GLU A 119 -12.35 -6.65 -2.92
N GLY A 120 -11.98 -6.23 -1.72
CA GLY A 120 -10.86 -6.78 -0.96
C GLY A 120 -9.68 -5.83 -0.81
N ARG A 121 -8.59 -6.39 -0.30
CA ARG A 121 -7.35 -5.63 -0.06
C ARG A 121 -6.59 -5.45 -1.37
N ALA A 122 -6.02 -4.26 -1.57
CA ALA A 122 -5.15 -4.00 -2.71
C ALA A 122 -3.94 -4.94 -2.71
N GLY A 123 -3.72 -5.61 -3.83
CA GLY A 123 -2.64 -6.56 -4.04
C GLY A 123 -2.12 -6.52 -5.47
N PHE A 124 -0.87 -6.95 -5.66
CA PHE A 124 -0.23 -6.85 -6.96
C PHE A 124 -0.90 -7.74 -8.03
N GLU A 125 -1.37 -8.93 -7.65
CA GLU A 125 -1.98 -9.89 -8.58
C GLU A 125 -3.26 -9.35 -9.22
N GLN A 126 -4.12 -8.75 -8.40
CA GLN A 126 -5.36 -8.12 -8.87
C GLN A 126 -5.08 -6.89 -9.73
N VAL A 127 -4.06 -6.09 -9.36
CA VAL A 127 -3.66 -4.92 -10.15
C VAL A 127 -3.09 -5.32 -11.50
N ASP A 128 -2.21 -6.33 -11.54
CA ASP A 128 -1.64 -6.86 -12.79
C ASP A 128 -2.72 -7.50 -13.67
N LYS A 129 -3.62 -8.29 -13.08
CA LYS A 129 -4.77 -8.88 -13.77
C LYS A 129 -5.69 -7.81 -14.34
N ALA A 130 -5.99 -6.74 -13.59
CA ALA A 130 -6.81 -5.63 -14.08
C ALA A 130 -6.13 -4.91 -15.25
N TYR A 131 -4.84 -4.62 -15.14
CA TYR A 131 -4.06 -4.00 -16.21
C TYR A 131 -4.03 -4.88 -17.47
N THR A 132 -3.73 -6.14 -17.36
CA THR A 132 -3.68 -7.08 -18.50
C THR A 132 -5.06 -7.30 -19.15
N SER A 133 -6.15 -7.10 -18.38
CA SER A 133 -7.53 -7.10 -18.89
C SER A 133 -7.96 -5.74 -19.49
N GLY A 134 -7.05 -4.76 -19.57
CA GLY A 134 -7.27 -3.48 -20.24
C GLY A 134 -7.73 -2.32 -19.33
N ALA A 135 -7.78 -2.50 -18.01
CA ALA A 135 -8.10 -1.41 -17.10
C ALA A 135 -7.04 -0.32 -17.14
N ILE A 136 -7.47 0.94 -16.93
CA ILE A 136 -6.58 2.11 -16.84
C ILE A 136 -6.42 2.62 -15.40
N GLY A 137 -7.13 2.05 -14.44
CA GLY A 137 -7.04 2.34 -13.01
C GLY A 137 -7.81 1.32 -12.19
N VAL A 138 -7.53 1.25 -10.89
CA VAL A 138 -8.18 0.33 -9.95
C VAL A 138 -8.60 1.04 -8.67
N VAL A 139 -9.84 0.78 -8.26
CA VAL A 139 -10.38 1.17 -6.95
C VAL A 139 -10.68 -0.10 -6.17
N PHE A 140 -10.03 -0.30 -5.02
CA PHE A 140 -10.34 -1.39 -4.11
C PHE A 140 -11.35 -0.98 -3.05
N ILE A 141 -12.32 -1.83 -2.77
CA ILE A 141 -13.26 -1.70 -1.65
C ILE A 141 -12.71 -2.52 -0.50
N SER A 142 -12.16 -1.86 0.53
CA SER A 142 -11.60 -2.53 1.69
C SER A 142 -12.69 -3.17 2.55
N ASP A 143 -12.38 -4.29 3.21
CA ASP A 143 -13.26 -5.02 4.13
C ASP A 143 -13.40 -4.35 5.53
N GLY A 144 -13.14 -3.05 5.60
CA GLY A 144 -13.16 -2.25 6.84
C GLY A 144 -12.40 -0.95 6.65
N VAL A 145 -11.42 -0.69 7.51
CA VAL A 145 -10.52 0.45 7.37
C VAL A 145 -9.54 0.24 6.21
N ILE A 146 -9.22 1.32 5.52
CA ILE A 146 -8.20 1.26 4.49
C ILE A 146 -6.84 0.96 5.15
N ARG A 147 -6.16 -0.05 4.64
CA ARG A 147 -4.79 -0.37 5.04
C ARG A 147 -3.89 -0.16 3.85
N GLU A 148 -2.80 0.58 4.07
CA GLU A 148 -1.78 0.71 3.05
C GLU A 148 -1.26 -0.67 2.64
N SER A 149 -0.99 -0.83 1.35
CA SER A 149 -0.47 -2.06 0.76
C SER A 149 0.66 -1.71 -0.21
N ILE A 150 1.54 -2.68 -0.45
CA ILE A 150 2.55 -2.62 -1.50
C ILE A 150 1.97 -3.38 -2.70
N VAL A 151 1.66 -2.67 -3.78
CA VAL A 151 0.98 -3.24 -4.96
C VAL A 151 1.95 -3.71 -6.05
N SER A 152 3.17 -4.07 -5.66
CA SER A 152 4.18 -4.60 -6.57
C SER A 152 5.21 -5.46 -5.85
N ASN A 153 5.61 -6.56 -6.47
CA ASN A 153 6.72 -7.40 -6.04
C ASN A 153 8.11 -6.81 -6.37
N ALA A 154 8.16 -5.65 -7.00
CA ALA A 154 9.41 -4.95 -7.30
C ALA A 154 9.89 -4.07 -6.15
N TRP A 155 9.09 -3.88 -5.10
CA TRP A 155 9.46 -3.11 -3.92
C TRP A 155 10.72 -3.67 -3.24
N GLY A 156 11.59 -2.80 -2.76
CA GLY A 156 12.82 -3.13 -2.06
C GLY A 156 13.99 -3.41 -3.01
N SER A 157 13.93 -4.47 -3.79
CA SER A 157 15.03 -4.87 -4.68
C SER A 157 14.50 -5.39 -6.03
N PRO A 158 14.13 -4.52 -6.97
CA PRO A 158 13.64 -4.93 -8.27
C PRO A 158 14.69 -5.72 -9.05
N THR A 159 14.30 -6.89 -9.55
CA THR A 159 15.09 -7.76 -10.39
C THR A 159 14.61 -7.67 -11.85
N GLN A 160 15.34 -8.30 -12.78
CA GLN A 160 14.88 -8.42 -14.17
C GLN A 160 13.51 -9.13 -14.26
N TYR A 161 13.20 -10.02 -13.32
CA TYR A 161 11.94 -10.76 -13.28
C TYR A 161 10.82 -9.97 -12.62
N THR A 162 11.09 -9.21 -11.57
CA THR A 162 10.07 -8.51 -10.79
C THR A 162 9.74 -7.11 -11.31
N LYS A 163 10.66 -6.43 -12.00
CA LYS A 163 10.43 -5.07 -12.53
C LYS A 163 9.26 -4.99 -13.53
N LYS A 164 8.91 -6.11 -14.19
CA LYS A 164 7.76 -6.16 -15.09
C LYS A 164 6.43 -6.01 -14.35
N PHE A 165 6.40 -6.29 -13.05
CA PHE A 165 5.24 -6.17 -12.18
C PHE A 165 5.14 -4.81 -11.47
N ILE A 166 5.94 -3.82 -11.86
CA ILE A 166 5.72 -2.44 -11.47
C ILE A 166 4.40 -1.99 -12.10
N PRO A 167 3.38 -1.61 -11.30
CA PRO A 167 2.07 -1.23 -11.80
C PRO A 167 2.14 -0.12 -12.85
N LYS A 168 1.30 -0.23 -13.87
CA LYS A 168 1.21 0.75 -14.95
C LYS A 168 -0.01 1.65 -14.82
N ILE A 169 -0.91 1.32 -13.90
CA ILE A 169 -2.18 1.99 -13.68
C ILE A 169 -2.31 2.42 -12.21
N PRO A 170 -2.90 3.59 -11.93
CA PRO A 170 -3.07 4.08 -10.57
C PRO A 170 -4.02 3.20 -9.77
N VAL A 171 -3.74 3.10 -8.47
CA VAL A 171 -4.45 2.25 -7.52
C VAL A 171 -4.83 3.05 -6.28
N VAL A 172 -6.11 2.99 -5.91
CA VAL A 172 -6.60 3.54 -4.66
C VAL A 172 -7.49 2.53 -3.93
N SER A 173 -7.64 2.69 -2.63
CA SER A 173 -8.67 2.00 -1.84
C SER A 173 -9.64 3.00 -1.23
N VAL A 174 -10.86 2.54 -1.03
CA VAL A 174 -11.93 3.21 -0.28
C VAL A 174 -12.36 2.35 0.90
N THR A 175 -13.05 2.94 1.88
CA THR A 175 -13.64 2.20 2.98
C THR A 175 -14.77 1.29 2.49
N ASN A 176 -15.13 0.28 3.27
CA ASN A 176 -16.28 -0.59 2.97
C ASN A 176 -17.56 0.24 2.77
N GLU A 177 -17.86 1.17 3.68
CA GLU A 177 -19.07 2.01 3.59
C GLU A 177 -19.14 2.81 2.27
N SER A 178 -18.04 3.44 1.88
CA SER A 178 -17.96 4.17 0.61
C SER A 178 -18.04 3.22 -0.58
N GLY A 179 -17.42 2.07 -0.45
CA GLY A 179 -17.38 1.03 -1.48
C GLY A 179 -18.77 0.47 -1.80
N GLU A 180 -19.59 0.20 -0.79
CA GLU A 180 -20.98 -0.25 -1.03
C GLU A 180 -21.81 0.80 -1.79
N LYS A 181 -21.63 2.09 -1.48
CA LYS A 181 -22.28 3.18 -2.23
C LYS A 181 -21.80 3.23 -3.70
N ILE A 182 -20.50 3.04 -3.94
CA ILE A 182 -19.92 2.98 -5.30
C ILE A 182 -20.51 1.79 -6.06
N LYS A 183 -20.49 0.61 -5.44
CA LYS A 183 -21.04 -0.64 -5.99
C LYS A 183 -22.51 -0.47 -6.39
N ASP A 184 -23.34 0.00 -5.47
CA ASP A 184 -24.76 0.27 -5.73
C ASP A 184 -24.97 1.24 -6.90
N THR A 185 -24.13 2.26 -7.00
CA THR A 185 -24.19 3.25 -8.07
C THR A 185 -23.84 2.64 -9.42
N LEU A 186 -22.76 1.87 -9.48
CA LEU A 186 -22.28 1.21 -10.70
C LEU A 186 -23.17 0.08 -11.19
N GLN A 187 -23.90 -0.59 -10.29
CA GLN A 187 -24.86 -1.62 -10.68
C GLN A 187 -26.12 -1.06 -11.31
N LYS A 188 -26.47 0.20 -11.00
CA LYS A 188 -27.68 0.87 -11.50
C LYS A 188 -27.42 1.80 -12.68
N ASN A 189 -26.21 2.32 -12.81
CA ASN A 189 -25.88 3.38 -13.76
C ASN A 189 -24.50 3.18 -14.38
N ILE A 190 -24.30 3.71 -15.58
CA ILE A 190 -22.99 3.92 -16.15
C ILE A 190 -22.43 5.22 -15.57
N VAL A 191 -21.32 5.13 -14.81
CA VAL A 191 -20.78 6.26 -14.05
C VAL A 191 -19.34 6.49 -14.38
N ILE A 192 -18.98 7.75 -14.53
CA ILE A 192 -17.60 8.19 -14.70
C ILE A 192 -16.92 8.22 -13.33
N ILE A 193 -15.73 7.65 -13.26
CA ILE A 193 -14.79 7.77 -12.14
C ILE A 193 -13.63 8.63 -12.60
N ASN A 194 -13.27 9.64 -11.79
CA ASN A 194 -12.04 10.40 -11.94
C ASN A 194 -11.17 10.11 -10.72
N MET A 195 -9.89 9.77 -10.95
CA MET A 195 -8.94 9.50 -9.86
C MET A 195 -7.57 10.08 -10.16
N ALA A 196 -6.94 10.62 -9.13
CA ALA A 196 -5.56 11.05 -9.18
C ALA A 196 -4.78 10.47 -7.99
N THR A 197 -3.51 10.17 -8.22
CA THR A 197 -2.59 9.61 -7.23
C THR A 197 -1.26 10.34 -7.27
N THR A 198 -0.66 10.56 -6.10
CA THR A 198 0.71 11.05 -5.95
C THR A 198 1.46 10.09 -5.05
N VAL A 199 2.57 9.55 -5.56
CA VAL A 199 3.40 8.57 -4.87
C VAL A 199 4.86 8.94 -5.12
N ASP A 200 5.68 8.93 -4.07
CA ASP A 200 7.12 9.13 -4.17
C ASP A 200 7.83 7.78 -4.27
N THR A 201 8.19 7.39 -5.47
CA THR A 201 8.89 6.12 -5.75
C THR A 201 10.32 6.39 -6.19
N ARG A 202 11.30 5.90 -5.40
CA ARG A 202 12.72 6.20 -5.63
C ARG A 202 13.65 5.15 -5.05
N TRP A 203 14.91 5.17 -5.49
CA TRP A 203 16.01 4.52 -4.79
C TRP A 203 16.43 5.36 -3.59
N THR A 204 16.64 4.73 -2.46
CA THR A 204 17.15 5.36 -1.24
C THR A 204 17.92 4.36 -0.38
N LYS A 205 18.54 4.85 0.70
CA LYS A 205 19.19 4.01 1.71
C LYS A 205 18.20 3.67 2.81
N ILE A 206 18.10 2.40 3.18
CA ILE A 206 17.34 1.93 4.32
C ILE A 206 18.27 1.25 5.33
N PRO A 207 18.02 1.39 6.65
CA PRO A 207 18.84 0.76 7.68
C PRO A 207 18.46 -0.71 7.91
N SER A 208 19.43 -1.48 8.40
CA SER A 208 19.25 -2.81 8.97
C SER A 208 20.21 -3.06 10.14
#